data_0cd9d5db9ad29a86572f7a00d3567c4c
#
_entry.id   0cd9d5db9ad29a86572f7a00d3567c4c
#
_cell.length_a   1.000
_cell.length_b   1.000
_cell.length_c   1.000
_cell.angle_alpha   90.00
_cell.angle_beta   90.00
_cell.angle_gamma   90.00
#
_symmetry.space_group_name_H-M   'P 1'
#
loop_
_entity.id
_entity.type
_entity.pdbx_description
1 polymer ?
#
loop_
_entity_poly.entity_id
_entity_poly.type
_entity_poly.pdbx_seq_one_letter_code
_entity_poly.pdbx_strand_id
1 'polypeptide(L)'
;MILDATTDNLEIILDKAITTNQLSFSVFYNEYTSTTVTPSSNYGTTNSTTAVNLVAAPSSGKQRQLRYCSINNVDTADVGVKIRFNANGSYRNVLYVYLYVNESIQYSEEMGWRVYTANGEEKISSFIKLPSSIRMPEWFGAGALTQITTTNSTA
;
A
#
# COMPACT_ATOMS: atom_id res chain seq x y z
N MET A 1 1.91 8.68 -8.91
CA MET A 1 3.34 8.53 -8.47
C MET A 1 4.19 8.39 -9.72
N ILE A 2 5.28 9.16 -9.84
CA ILE A 2 6.15 9.18 -11.02
C ILE A 2 7.58 8.80 -10.59
N LEU A 3 8.23 7.95 -11.40
CA LEU A 3 9.64 7.62 -11.34
C LEU A 3 10.29 8.28 -12.55
N ASP A 4 11.26 9.17 -12.37
CA ASP A 4 11.85 9.99 -13.43
C ASP A 4 13.37 9.85 -13.55
N ALA A 5 14.03 9.24 -12.58
CA ALA A 5 15.46 8.95 -12.67
C ALA A 5 15.71 7.46 -12.98
N THR A 6 16.80 7.17 -13.67
CA THR A 6 17.23 5.81 -14.02
C THR A 6 17.61 4.94 -12.82
N THR A 7 17.55 5.51 -11.63
CA THR A 7 17.85 4.85 -10.34
C THR A 7 16.63 4.72 -9.44
N ASP A 8 15.47 5.23 -9.87
CA ASP A 8 14.25 5.29 -9.08
C ASP A 8 13.42 4.00 -9.22
N ASN A 9 13.27 3.26 -8.14
CA ASN A 9 12.43 2.07 -8.11
C ASN A 9 11.31 2.24 -7.09
N LEU A 10 10.15 1.67 -7.37
CA LEU A 10 9.13 1.38 -6.37
C LEU A 10 9.25 -0.08 -5.95
N GLU A 11 9.52 -0.31 -4.68
CA GLU A 11 9.83 -1.64 -4.15
C GLU A 11 8.82 -2.07 -3.08
N ILE A 12 8.62 -3.39 -2.99
CA ILE A 12 7.93 -4.04 -1.88
C ILE A 12 8.91 -4.91 -1.09
N ILE A 13 8.77 -4.90 0.22
CA ILE A 13 9.53 -5.75 1.15
C ILE A 13 8.62 -6.14 2.32
N LEU A 14 8.76 -7.35 2.82
CA LEU A 14 8.03 -7.83 3.98
C LEU A 14 8.85 -7.67 5.26
N ASP A 15 8.19 -7.56 6.39
CA ASP A 15 8.83 -7.41 7.70
C ASP A 15 9.38 -8.73 8.25
N LYS A 16 8.92 -9.85 7.70
CA LYS A 16 9.33 -11.21 8.10
C LYS A 16 9.32 -12.19 6.92
N ALA A 17 9.92 -13.35 7.14
CA ALA A 17 9.82 -14.45 6.19
C ALA A 17 8.38 -14.94 6.07
N ILE A 18 8.01 -15.36 4.87
CA ILE A 18 6.72 -15.94 4.56
C ILE A 18 6.61 -17.36 5.14
N THR A 19 5.39 -17.73 5.53
CA THR A 19 5.10 -19.05 6.10
C THR A 19 4.89 -20.11 5.03
N THR A 20 4.06 -19.82 4.04
CA THR A 20 3.67 -20.81 3.00
C THR A 20 3.76 -20.22 1.60
N ASN A 21 3.11 -19.08 1.35
CA ASN A 21 3.00 -18.49 0.02
C ASN A 21 3.45 -17.03 0.03
N GLN A 22 4.32 -16.67 -0.90
CA GLN A 22 4.65 -15.27 -1.15
C GLN A 22 3.41 -14.47 -1.56
N LEU A 23 3.32 -13.21 -1.12
CA LEU A 23 2.24 -12.32 -1.53
C LEU A 23 2.30 -12.09 -3.03
N SER A 24 1.14 -12.15 -3.69
CA SER A 24 1.04 -11.85 -5.13
C SER A 24 0.83 -10.36 -5.36
N PHE A 25 1.38 -9.84 -6.45
CA PHE A 25 1.12 -8.47 -6.87
C PHE A 25 0.87 -8.36 -8.37
N SER A 26 0.09 -7.33 -8.72
CA SER A 26 -0.15 -6.89 -10.09
C SER A 26 0.00 -5.38 -10.14
N VAL A 27 0.78 -4.89 -11.10
CA VAL A 27 1.08 -3.46 -11.25
C VAL A 27 0.87 -3.05 -12.69
N PHE A 28 0.19 -1.93 -12.89
CA PHE A 28 0.03 -1.28 -14.19
C PHE A 28 0.59 0.13 -14.12
N TYR A 29 1.41 0.48 -15.08
CA TYR A 29 2.03 1.79 -15.18
C TYR A 29 2.11 2.25 -16.64
N ASN A 30 2.23 3.55 -16.83
CA ASN A 30 2.54 4.12 -18.11
C ASN A 30 4.02 4.48 -18.19
N GLU A 31 4.66 4.16 -19.30
CA GLU A 31 5.99 4.64 -19.63
C GLU A 31 5.86 5.80 -20.62
N TYR A 32 6.44 6.93 -20.27
CA TYR A 32 6.43 8.18 -21.05
C TYR A 32 7.80 8.44 -21.67
N THR A 33 7.79 8.85 -22.93
CA THR A 33 8.91 9.51 -23.60
C THR A 33 8.48 10.93 -23.93
N SER A 34 9.33 11.71 -24.59
CA SER A 34 8.96 13.06 -25.09
C SER A 34 7.78 13.06 -26.07
N THR A 35 7.49 11.92 -26.71
CA THR A 35 6.51 11.83 -27.81
C THR A 35 5.48 10.72 -27.66
N THR A 36 5.69 9.76 -26.75
CA THR A 36 4.83 8.58 -26.65
C THR A 36 4.46 8.24 -25.21
N VAL A 37 3.32 7.60 -25.06
CA VAL A 37 2.85 6.97 -23.80
C VAL A 37 2.61 5.50 -24.08
N THR A 38 3.28 4.62 -23.36
CA THR A 38 3.15 3.18 -23.54
C THR A 38 2.66 2.55 -22.23
N PRO A 39 1.45 1.95 -22.21
CA PRO A 39 1.00 1.15 -21.08
C PRO A 39 1.89 -0.07 -20.88
N SER A 40 2.18 -0.39 -19.64
CA SER A 40 3.00 -1.54 -19.25
C SER A 40 2.48 -2.16 -17.96
N SER A 41 2.88 -3.39 -17.70
CA SER A 41 2.50 -4.11 -16.49
C SER A 41 3.66 -4.92 -15.92
N ASN A 42 3.57 -5.21 -14.63
CA ASN A 42 4.46 -6.12 -13.91
C ASN A 42 3.63 -7.00 -12.99
N TYR A 43 3.88 -8.30 -13.02
CA TYR A 43 3.21 -9.28 -12.17
C TYR A 43 4.27 -10.12 -11.49
N GLY A 44 4.00 -10.49 -10.25
CA GLY A 44 4.95 -11.33 -9.53
C GLY A 44 4.53 -11.62 -8.11
N THR A 45 5.49 -12.06 -7.36
CA THR A 45 5.36 -12.35 -5.94
C THR A 45 6.47 -11.65 -5.15
N THR A 46 6.21 -11.41 -3.88
CA THR A 46 7.24 -10.92 -2.94
C THR A 46 8.34 -11.97 -2.76
N ASN A 47 9.42 -11.59 -2.11
CA ASN A 47 10.51 -12.48 -1.76
C ASN A 47 10.89 -12.30 -0.27
N SER A 48 9.91 -12.52 0.61
CA SER A 48 10.08 -12.39 2.05
C SER A 48 10.70 -11.02 2.42
N THR A 49 11.78 -11.02 3.18
CA THR A 49 12.49 -9.80 3.60
C THR A 49 13.43 -9.22 2.53
N THR A 50 13.45 -9.81 1.33
CA THR A 50 14.21 -9.26 0.19
C THR A 50 13.31 -8.36 -0.65
N ALA A 51 13.80 -7.17 -0.98
CA ALA A 51 13.06 -6.22 -1.79
C ALA A 51 12.82 -6.72 -3.22
N VAL A 52 11.60 -6.51 -3.72
CA VAL A 52 11.19 -6.82 -5.09
C VAL A 52 10.65 -5.55 -5.74
N ASN A 53 11.02 -5.29 -6.99
CA ASN A 53 10.53 -4.13 -7.71
C ASN A 53 9.06 -4.33 -8.13
N LEU A 54 8.19 -3.44 -7.66
CA LEU A 54 6.85 -3.25 -8.20
C LEU A 54 6.92 -2.51 -9.53
N VAL A 55 7.67 -1.41 -9.57
CA VAL A 55 8.00 -0.67 -10.78
C VAL A 55 9.51 -0.46 -10.79
N ALA A 56 10.19 -1.04 -11.77
CA ALA A 56 11.63 -0.84 -11.95
C ALA A 56 11.93 0.56 -12.47
N ALA A 57 13.17 0.99 -12.32
CA ALA A 57 13.63 2.28 -12.80
C ALA A 57 13.39 2.46 -14.31
N PRO A 58 13.00 3.64 -14.76
CA PRO A 58 12.91 3.94 -16.18
C PRO A 58 14.31 3.97 -16.81
N SER A 59 14.42 3.68 -18.08
CA SER A 59 15.65 3.94 -18.83
C SER A 59 15.81 5.44 -19.12
N SER A 60 17.02 5.85 -19.52
CA SER A 60 17.32 7.25 -19.81
C SER A 60 16.34 7.86 -20.81
N GLY A 61 15.88 9.08 -20.54
CA GLY A 61 14.90 9.79 -21.35
C GLY A 61 13.46 9.33 -21.20
N LYS A 62 13.19 8.46 -20.23
CA LYS A 62 11.85 7.95 -19.93
C LYS A 62 11.42 8.26 -18.50
N GLN A 63 10.11 8.23 -18.30
CA GLN A 63 9.48 8.30 -16.98
C GLN A 63 8.46 7.18 -16.86
N ARG A 64 8.21 6.70 -15.64
CA ARG A 64 7.15 5.73 -15.36
C ARG A 64 6.18 6.27 -14.34
N GLN A 65 4.90 6.18 -14.65
CA GLN A 65 3.82 6.61 -13.79
C GLN A 65 3.01 5.41 -13.34
N LEU A 66 2.99 5.14 -12.04
CA LEU A 66 2.12 4.13 -11.45
C LEU A 66 0.66 4.52 -11.65
N ARG A 67 -0.13 3.62 -12.25
CA ARG A 67 -1.57 3.79 -12.48
C ARG A 67 -2.41 2.98 -11.51
N TYR A 68 -2.03 1.72 -11.33
CA TYR A 68 -2.71 0.79 -10.47
C TYR A 68 -1.71 -0.20 -9.87
N CYS A 69 -1.96 -0.60 -8.63
CA CYS A 69 -1.25 -1.68 -7.98
C CYS A 69 -2.22 -2.45 -7.09
N SER A 70 -2.13 -3.78 -7.11
CA SER A 70 -2.82 -4.65 -6.17
C SER A 70 -1.83 -5.63 -5.58
N ILE A 71 -1.85 -5.78 -4.27
CA ILE A 71 -1.01 -6.71 -3.51
C ILE A 71 -1.94 -7.51 -2.61
N ASN A 72 -1.88 -8.84 -2.70
CA ASN A 72 -2.78 -9.72 -1.96
C ASN A 72 -1.98 -10.61 -1.01
N ASN A 73 -2.39 -10.67 0.24
CA ASN A 73 -1.84 -11.63 1.19
C ASN A 73 -2.50 -12.99 0.95
N VAL A 74 -1.82 -13.84 0.20
CA VAL A 74 -2.21 -15.23 -0.08
C VAL A 74 -1.47 -16.23 0.82
N ASP A 75 -0.72 -15.73 1.80
CA ASP A 75 -0.08 -16.57 2.81
C ASP A 75 -1.10 -17.06 3.86
N THR A 76 -0.72 -18.03 4.63
CA THR A 76 -1.51 -18.56 5.75
C THR A 76 -1.29 -17.81 7.06
N ALA A 77 -0.47 -16.76 7.02
CA ALA A 77 -0.13 -15.90 8.16
C ALA A 77 -0.22 -14.42 7.82
N ASP A 78 -0.41 -13.63 8.84
CA ASP A 78 -0.37 -12.17 8.75
C ASP A 78 1.07 -11.67 8.55
N VAL A 79 1.23 -10.57 7.83
CA VAL A 79 2.54 -10.02 7.50
C VAL A 79 2.52 -8.50 7.38
N GLY A 80 3.58 -7.85 7.85
CA GLY A 80 3.82 -6.43 7.61
C GLY A 80 4.39 -6.20 6.21
N VAL A 81 3.72 -5.35 5.44
CA VAL A 81 4.10 -4.97 4.08
C VAL A 81 4.60 -3.55 4.08
N LYS A 82 5.79 -3.36 3.57
CA LYS A 82 6.40 -2.05 3.37
C LYS A 82 6.56 -1.79 1.87
N ILE A 83 5.97 -0.71 1.40
CA ILE A 83 6.20 -0.16 0.06
C ILE A 83 7.10 1.04 0.22
N ARG A 84 8.18 1.08 -0.54
CA ARG A 84 9.16 2.15 -0.46
C ARG A 84 9.61 2.60 -1.83
N PHE A 85 9.93 3.86 -1.91
CA PHE A 85 10.63 4.46 -3.03
C PHE A 85 12.13 4.34 -2.76
N ASN A 86 12.87 3.82 -3.73
CA ASN A 86 14.31 3.71 -3.71
C ASN A 86 14.90 4.66 -4.75
N ALA A 87 15.53 5.74 -4.31
CA ALA A 87 16.25 6.69 -5.15
C ALA A 87 17.76 6.46 -4.96
N ASN A 88 18.35 5.61 -5.80
CA ASN A 88 19.79 5.32 -5.78
C ASN A 88 20.32 4.91 -4.37
N GLY A 89 19.58 4.00 -3.70
CA GLY A 89 19.93 3.55 -2.35
C GLY A 89 19.41 4.42 -1.21
N SER A 90 18.80 5.58 -1.53
CA SER A 90 18.07 6.39 -0.56
C SER A 90 16.61 5.95 -0.49
N TYR A 91 16.20 5.40 0.65
CA TYR A 91 14.88 4.80 0.81
C TYR A 91 13.89 5.76 1.47
N ARG A 92 12.69 5.86 0.91
CA ARG A 92 11.56 6.60 1.49
C ARG A 92 10.35 5.68 1.58
N ASN A 93 9.83 5.46 2.78
CA ASN A 93 8.62 4.68 2.96
C ASN A 93 7.42 5.42 2.37
N VAL A 94 6.70 4.73 1.49
CA VAL A 94 5.44 5.20 0.89
C VAL A 94 4.26 4.70 1.71
N LEU A 95 4.33 3.42 2.11
CA LEU A 95 3.30 2.77 2.92
C LEU A 95 3.95 1.71 3.81
N TYR A 96 3.48 1.59 5.04
CA TYR A 96 3.71 0.43 5.89
C TYR A 96 2.38 0.01 6.50
N VAL A 97 1.98 -1.23 6.27
CA VAL A 97 0.70 -1.76 6.74
C VAL A 97 0.83 -3.23 7.10
N TYR A 98 0.06 -3.65 8.10
CA TYR A 98 -0.06 -5.04 8.49
C TYR A 98 -1.26 -5.66 7.79
N LEU A 99 -1.01 -6.67 6.95
CA LEU A 99 -2.04 -7.39 6.23
C LEU A 99 -2.36 -8.71 6.92
N TYR A 100 -3.61 -8.90 7.30
CA TYR A 100 -4.12 -10.20 7.71
C TYR A 100 -4.29 -11.13 6.50
N VAL A 101 -4.49 -12.41 6.78
CA VAL A 101 -4.72 -13.42 5.73
C VAL A 101 -5.90 -13.00 4.83
N ASN A 102 -5.71 -13.10 3.52
CA ASN A 102 -6.65 -12.71 2.46
C ASN A 102 -6.97 -11.20 2.37
N GLU A 103 -6.31 -10.35 3.12
CA GLU A 103 -6.40 -8.89 2.92
C GLU A 103 -5.55 -8.44 1.73
N SER A 104 -5.88 -7.26 1.20
CA SER A 104 -5.17 -6.68 0.06
C SER A 104 -4.87 -5.21 0.25
N ILE A 105 -3.79 -4.76 -0.40
CA ILE A 105 -3.48 -3.35 -0.62
C ILE A 105 -3.80 -3.03 -2.07
N GLN A 106 -4.44 -1.90 -2.32
CA GLN A 106 -4.65 -1.40 -3.68
C GLN A 106 -4.24 0.07 -3.77
N TYR A 107 -3.75 0.43 -4.92
CA TYR A 107 -3.46 1.81 -5.32
C TYR A 107 -4.20 2.14 -6.59
N SER A 108 -4.81 3.30 -6.62
CA SER A 108 -5.25 3.95 -7.86
C SER A 108 -4.88 5.44 -7.82
N GLU A 109 -4.79 6.09 -8.97
CA GLU A 109 -4.44 7.51 -9.00
C GLU A 109 -5.46 8.41 -8.32
N GLU A 110 -6.74 8.03 -8.38
CA GLU A 110 -7.82 8.83 -7.80
C GLU A 110 -7.91 8.67 -6.30
N MET A 111 -7.65 7.45 -5.78
CA MET A 111 -7.92 7.11 -4.39
C MET A 111 -6.66 6.97 -3.54
N GLY A 112 -5.47 6.88 -4.16
CA GLY A 112 -4.23 6.60 -3.46
C GLY A 112 -4.16 5.15 -2.96
N TRP A 113 -3.38 4.91 -1.91
CA TRP A 113 -3.23 3.60 -1.29
C TRP A 113 -4.37 3.30 -0.33
N ARG A 114 -4.96 2.12 -0.47
CA ARG A 114 -6.05 1.62 0.38
C ARG A 114 -5.82 0.17 0.76
N VAL A 115 -6.37 -0.23 1.89
CA VAL A 115 -6.33 -1.62 2.37
C VAL A 115 -7.76 -2.15 2.40
N TYR A 116 -7.93 -3.37 1.92
CA TYR A 116 -9.22 -4.06 1.89
C TYR A 116 -9.16 -5.32 2.74
N THR A 117 -10.23 -5.57 3.47
CA THR A 117 -10.42 -6.81 4.23
C THR A 117 -10.59 -8.01 3.29
N ALA A 118 -10.56 -9.21 3.85
CA ALA A 118 -10.83 -10.45 3.10
C ALA A 118 -12.22 -10.47 2.42
N ASN A 119 -13.18 -9.69 2.92
CA ASN A 119 -14.52 -9.55 2.34
C ASN A 119 -14.62 -8.43 1.29
N GLY A 120 -13.51 -7.74 0.99
CA GLY A 120 -13.48 -6.65 0.02
C GLY A 120 -13.95 -5.29 0.55
N GLU A 121 -14.16 -5.15 1.85
CA GLU A 121 -14.48 -3.88 2.47
C GLU A 121 -13.21 -3.06 2.69
N GLU A 122 -13.28 -1.74 2.46
CA GLU A 122 -12.15 -0.87 2.77
C GLU A 122 -11.88 -0.88 4.28
N LYS A 123 -10.65 -1.22 4.64
CA LYS A 123 -10.18 -1.14 6.02
C LYS A 123 -9.93 0.33 6.36
N ILE A 124 -10.94 0.98 6.89
CA ILE A 124 -10.79 2.31 7.47
C ILE A 124 -9.82 2.15 8.64
N SER A 125 -8.61 2.68 8.49
CA SER A 125 -7.59 2.50 9.49
C SER A 125 -8.08 3.08 10.82
N SER A 126 -8.20 2.25 11.83
CA SER A 126 -8.26 2.63 13.24
C SER A 126 -6.96 3.34 13.71
N PHE A 127 -6.16 3.84 12.78
CA PHE A 127 -4.93 4.61 13.03
C PHE A 127 -5.15 6.07 13.37
N ILE A 128 -6.38 6.56 13.34
CA ILE A 128 -6.71 7.71 14.17
C ILE A 128 -6.96 7.18 15.58
N LYS A 129 -5.93 6.80 16.29
CA LYS A 129 -5.91 7.02 17.73
C LYS A 129 -6.03 8.54 17.87
N LEU A 130 -7.27 9.01 17.94
CA LEU A 130 -7.53 10.35 18.45
C LEU A 130 -6.80 10.38 19.78
N PRO A 131 -5.86 11.32 20.00
CA PRO A 131 -5.26 11.50 21.31
C PRO A 131 -6.43 11.57 22.29
N SER A 132 -6.36 10.85 23.39
CA SER A 132 -7.37 10.86 24.46
C SER A 132 -7.64 12.26 25.05
N SER A 133 -6.98 13.28 24.54
CA SER A 133 -7.07 14.69 24.89
C SER A 133 -7.87 15.57 23.90
N ILE A 134 -8.39 15.04 22.79
CA ILE A 134 -9.32 15.81 21.95
C ILE A 134 -10.66 15.84 22.68
N ARG A 135 -10.89 16.91 23.44
CA ARG A 135 -12.24 17.27 23.88
C ARG A 135 -13.03 17.63 22.62
N MET A 136 -14.02 16.82 22.30
CA MET A 136 -15.03 17.20 21.31
C MET A 136 -15.68 18.50 21.77
N PRO A 137 -15.88 19.49 20.90
CA PRO A 137 -16.65 20.66 21.25
C PRO A 137 -18.02 20.27 21.82
N GLU A 138 -18.48 20.96 22.86
CA GLU A 138 -19.73 20.65 23.60
C GLU A 138 -21.01 20.64 22.72
N TRP A 139 -20.92 21.16 21.47
CA TRP A 139 -22.03 21.11 20.51
C TRP A 139 -22.21 19.74 19.80
N PHE A 140 -21.23 18.82 19.93
CA PHE A 140 -21.46 17.41 19.63
C PHE A 140 -22.19 16.79 20.82
N GLY A 141 -23.52 16.72 20.75
CA GLY A 141 -24.34 16.19 21.83
C GLY A 141 -23.92 14.78 22.25
N ALA A 142 -24.13 14.45 23.52
CA ALA A 142 -23.75 13.18 24.16
C ALA A 142 -24.25 11.91 23.42
N GLY A 143 -25.22 11.99 22.55
CA GLY A 143 -25.71 10.89 21.70
C GLY A 143 -24.73 10.43 20.61
N ALA A 144 -23.80 11.29 20.17
CA ALA A 144 -22.81 10.93 19.17
C ALA A 144 -21.66 10.09 19.76
N LEU A 145 -21.40 10.18 21.03
CA LEU A 145 -20.36 9.40 21.74
C LEU A 145 -20.80 7.97 22.05
N THR A 146 -22.09 7.72 22.19
CA THR A 146 -22.63 6.39 22.53
C THR A 146 -22.56 5.42 21.35
N GLN A 147 -22.57 5.91 20.11
CA GLN A 147 -22.42 5.07 18.92
C GLN A 147 -20.97 4.65 18.62
N ILE A 148 -19.99 5.43 19.09
CA ILE A 148 -18.56 5.10 18.88
C ILE A 148 -18.06 4.08 19.91
N THR A 149 -18.66 4.04 21.10
CA THR A 149 -18.26 3.12 22.19
C THR A 149 -18.87 1.73 22.08
N THR A 150 -19.99 1.55 21.36
CA THR A 150 -20.66 0.25 21.24
C THR A 150 -20.08 -0.65 20.15
N THR A 151 -19.24 -0.15 19.23
CA THR A 151 -18.58 -0.94 18.18
C THR A 151 -17.27 -1.58 18.63
N ASN A 152 -16.76 -1.27 19.82
CA ASN A 152 -15.51 -1.83 20.35
C ASN A 152 -15.71 -2.88 21.47
N SER A 153 -16.93 -3.36 21.68
CA SER A 153 -17.26 -4.27 22.82
C SER A 153 -17.57 -5.70 22.41
N THR A 154 -17.27 -6.10 21.18
CA THR A 154 -17.40 -7.51 20.75
C THR A 154 -16.20 -7.91 19.91
N ALA A 155 -15.18 -8.30 20.59
CA ALA A 155 -14.16 -9.21 20.07
C ALA A 155 -13.93 -10.28 21.09
#